data_a0ba7f3d0cea66dd100cd23cf292c132
#
_entry.id   a0ba7f3d0cea66dd100cd23cf292c132
#
_cell.length_a   1.000
_cell.length_b   1.000
_cell.length_c   1.000
_cell.angle_alpha   90.00
_cell.angle_beta   90.00
_cell.angle_gamma   90.00
#
_symmetry.space_group_name_H-M   'P 1'
#
loop_
_entity.id
_entity.type
_entity.pdbx_description
1 polymer ?
#
loop_
_entity_poly.entity_id
_entity_poly.type
_entity_poly.pdbx_seq_one_letter_code
_entity_poly.pdbx_strand_id
1 'polypeptide(L)'
;ACYWAAEYICAGHYADIWEIIMFFCSKHIHLGNPKLPIYLDLRLTHFKQILNGGYQDNVLKMRNNYKIRKLFGEIISVLCCSKKKHTFDNIKIKKDDFNITKITYKMKADSTTYASRIFKKEDPNELFIGINEFYWNILKSQKNGSVACYWLEWILGFEDICKKENKRYSGGRRSNMPVEGKYQKDVIWMIWECLLLEANNRSKGLHKIMTSLLGLFCLRYKPGVRRRRKYLIYFGINLLTEPLDNTIPIIKNEKIIENIISKINVIYKQIKKNEIRPDTDYLFNNSMTNNNLEKTINKLEKMNALTGFTPRE
;
A
#
# COMPACT_ATOMS: atom_id res chain seq x y z
N ALA A 1 16.52 12.12 1.37
CA ALA A 1 15.12 11.75 1.19
C ALA A 1 14.38 12.79 0.34
N CYS A 2 14.38 14.09 0.72
CA CYS A 2 13.69 15.15 -0.03
C CYS A 2 14.14 15.26 -1.49
N TYR A 3 15.43 15.08 -1.79
CA TYR A 3 15.95 15.04 -3.15
C TYR A 3 15.23 13.97 -3.99
N TRP A 4 15.24 12.71 -3.54
CA TRP A 4 14.57 11.62 -4.26
C TRP A 4 13.06 11.81 -4.38
N ALA A 5 12.41 12.39 -3.35
CA ALA A 5 10.99 12.73 -3.44
C ALA A 5 10.73 13.78 -4.53
N ALA A 6 11.60 14.76 -4.66
CA ALA A 6 11.51 15.75 -5.73
C ALA A 6 11.68 15.13 -7.11
N GLU A 7 12.62 14.19 -7.28
CA GLU A 7 12.79 13.43 -8.54
C GLU A 7 11.51 12.67 -8.92
N TYR A 8 10.91 11.92 -7.97
CA TYR A 8 9.64 11.23 -8.19
C TYR A 8 8.52 12.18 -8.62
N ILE A 9 8.41 13.33 -7.98
CA ILE A 9 7.37 14.33 -8.28
C ILE A 9 7.62 14.96 -9.65
N CYS A 10 8.87 15.33 -9.94
CA CYS A 10 9.26 15.85 -11.25
C CYS A 10 9.04 14.84 -12.37
N ALA A 11 9.25 13.54 -12.11
CA ALA A 11 8.94 12.48 -13.07
C ALA A 11 7.44 12.15 -13.18
N GLY A 12 6.59 12.68 -12.25
CA GLY A 12 5.14 12.40 -12.24
C GLY A 12 4.75 11.08 -11.59
N HIS A 13 5.67 10.41 -10.88
CA HIS A 13 5.45 9.12 -10.23
C HIS A 13 4.77 9.23 -8.86
N TYR A 14 3.61 9.90 -8.80
CA TYR A 14 2.88 10.14 -7.55
C TYR A 14 2.37 8.86 -6.89
N ALA A 15 2.00 7.85 -7.68
CA ALA A 15 1.54 6.58 -7.14
C ALA A 15 2.68 5.84 -6.41
N ASP A 16 3.86 5.87 -6.99
CA ASP A 16 5.04 5.18 -6.44
C ASP A 16 5.54 5.86 -5.18
N ILE A 17 5.55 7.20 -5.13
CA ILE A 17 5.93 7.92 -3.90
C ILE A 17 4.96 7.63 -2.75
N TRP A 18 3.64 7.49 -2.99
CA TRP A 18 2.70 7.08 -1.97
C TRP A 18 2.95 5.65 -1.50
N GLU A 19 3.28 4.71 -2.39
CA GLU A 19 3.67 3.35 -2.00
C GLU A 19 4.92 3.35 -1.11
N ILE A 20 5.93 4.17 -1.44
CA ILE A 20 7.14 4.32 -0.62
C ILE A 20 6.83 4.91 0.74
N ILE A 21 5.98 5.97 0.81
CA ILE A 21 5.53 6.59 2.05
C ILE A 21 4.84 5.56 2.94
N MET A 22 3.88 4.80 2.40
CA MET A 22 3.15 3.77 3.12
C MET A 22 4.07 2.66 3.61
N PHE A 23 4.97 2.18 2.76
CA PHE A 23 5.94 1.15 3.09
C PHE A 23 6.88 1.61 4.22
N PHE A 24 7.44 2.82 4.10
CA PHE A 24 8.38 3.35 5.09
C PHE A 24 7.69 3.60 6.44
N CYS A 25 6.49 4.18 6.42
CA CYS A 25 5.67 4.37 7.62
C CYS A 25 5.39 3.04 8.32
N SER A 26 4.92 2.04 7.58
CA SER A 26 4.45 0.79 8.17
C SER A 26 5.57 -0.18 8.54
N LYS A 27 6.67 -0.23 7.78
CA LYS A 27 7.75 -1.19 8.01
C LYS A 27 8.85 -0.68 8.93
N HIS A 28 9.15 0.61 8.89
CA HIS A 28 10.32 1.16 9.58
C HIS A 28 9.98 2.07 10.76
N ILE A 29 8.85 2.79 10.69
CA ILE A 29 8.42 3.69 11.78
C ILE A 29 7.46 2.97 12.71
N HIS A 30 6.35 2.46 12.18
CA HIS A 30 5.23 1.82 12.88
C HIS A 30 5.00 2.37 14.31
N LEU A 31 5.24 1.60 15.37
CA LEU A 31 5.03 2.03 16.76
C LEU A 31 5.98 3.15 17.22
N GLY A 32 6.99 3.50 16.43
CA GLY A 32 7.83 4.68 16.70
C GLY A 32 7.07 6.01 16.56
N ASN A 33 5.94 6.01 15.81
CA ASN A 33 4.96 7.09 15.73
C ASN A 33 3.56 6.52 15.44
N PRO A 34 2.84 6.02 16.47
CA PRO A 34 1.59 5.29 16.26
C PRO A 34 0.45 6.13 15.67
N LYS A 35 0.53 7.47 15.77
CA LYS A 35 -0.47 8.40 15.21
C LYS A 35 -0.20 8.79 13.74
N LEU A 36 0.95 8.40 13.20
CA LEU A 36 1.36 8.75 11.84
C LEU A 36 0.37 8.33 10.74
N PRO A 37 -0.33 7.18 10.83
CA PRO A 37 -1.37 6.82 9.85
C PRO A 37 -2.47 7.86 9.72
N ILE A 38 -2.93 8.47 10.83
CA ILE A 38 -3.95 9.54 10.79
C ILE A 38 -3.43 10.75 10.03
N TYR A 39 -2.20 11.15 10.30
CA TYR A 39 -1.57 12.25 9.58
C TYR A 39 -1.46 11.97 8.08
N LEU A 40 -0.99 10.79 7.70
CA LEU A 40 -0.83 10.41 6.29
C LEU A 40 -2.17 10.32 5.56
N ASP A 41 -3.22 9.82 6.20
CA ASP A 41 -4.57 9.74 5.63
C ASP A 41 -5.16 11.15 5.38
N LEU A 42 -4.96 12.08 6.32
CA LEU A 42 -5.33 13.48 6.15
C LEU A 42 -4.54 14.14 5.00
N ARG A 43 -3.24 13.86 4.87
CA ARG A 43 -2.42 14.37 3.77
C ARG A 43 -2.81 13.76 2.43
N LEU A 44 -3.19 12.48 2.41
CA LEU A 44 -3.74 11.82 1.21
C LEU A 44 -5.06 12.46 0.77
N THR A 45 -5.93 12.76 1.71
CA THR A 45 -7.19 13.46 1.45
C THR A 45 -6.93 14.85 0.87
N HIS A 46 -5.98 15.60 1.45
CA HIS A 46 -5.58 16.91 0.93
C HIS A 46 -4.96 16.80 -0.47
N PHE A 47 -4.14 15.78 -0.73
CA PHE A 47 -3.61 15.52 -2.07
C PHE A 47 -4.73 15.28 -3.10
N LYS A 48 -5.73 14.45 -2.76
CA LYS A 48 -6.91 14.22 -3.61
C LYS A 48 -7.69 15.51 -3.87
N GLN A 49 -7.85 16.38 -2.87
CA GLN A 49 -8.51 17.68 -3.04
C GLN A 49 -7.75 18.58 -4.02
N ILE A 50 -6.42 18.63 -3.95
CA ILE A 50 -5.61 19.38 -4.92
C ILE A 50 -5.81 18.82 -6.33
N LEU A 51 -5.82 17.49 -6.49
CA LEU A 51 -6.05 16.84 -7.79
C LEU A 51 -7.40 17.20 -8.39
N ASN A 52 -8.45 17.14 -7.58
CA ASN A 52 -9.82 17.45 -8.01
C ASN A 52 -10.01 18.93 -8.40
N GLY A 53 -9.09 19.81 -7.99
CA GLY A 53 -9.05 21.22 -8.37
C GLY A 53 -8.61 21.49 -9.82
N GLY A 54 -8.73 20.53 -10.75
CA GLY A 54 -8.46 20.69 -12.18
C GLY A 54 -7.06 20.25 -12.64
N TYR A 55 -6.39 19.43 -11.83
CA TYR A 55 -5.04 18.93 -12.16
C TYR A 55 -5.01 17.48 -12.64
N GLN A 56 -6.15 16.77 -12.66
CA GLN A 56 -6.20 15.34 -12.98
C GLN A 56 -5.67 15.03 -14.39
N ASP A 57 -5.95 15.89 -15.35
CA ASP A 57 -5.63 15.65 -16.75
C ASP A 57 -4.33 16.36 -17.22
N ASN A 58 -3.66 17.10 -16.32
CA ASN A 58 -2.48 17.84 -16.68
C ASN A 58 -1.30 17.55 -15.75
N VAL A 59 -0.56 16.50 -16.09
CA VAL A 59 0.62 16.03 -15.34
C VAL A 59 1.67 17.13 -15.21
N LEU A 60 1.87 17.96 -16.21
CA LEU A 60 2.84 19.06 -16.17
C LEU A 60 2.46 20.12 -15.12
N LYS A 61 1.19 20.53 -15.10
CA LYS A 61 0.68 21.45 -14.06
C LYS A 61 0.81 20.85 -12.68
N MET A 62 0.58 19.53 -12.52
CA MET A 62 0.80 18.83 -11.23
C MET A 62 2.25 18.91 -10.78
N ARG A 63 3.22 18.62 -11.64
CA ARG A 63 4.66 18.65 -11.34
C ARG A 63 5.13 20.02 -10.88
N ASN A 64 4.55 21.08 -11.45
CA ASN A 64 4.88 22.48 -11.13
C ASN A 64 4.01 23.07 -10.01
N ASN A 65 3.08 22.30 -9.44
CA ASN A 65 2.19 22.80 -8.41
C ASN A 65 2.92 22.94 -7.07
N TYR A 66 3.03 24.20 -6.60
CA TYR A 66 3.66 24.50 -5.31
C TYR A 66 3.02 23.78 -4.12
N LYS A 67 1.68 23.65 -4.11
CA LYS A 67 0.96 22.98 -3.02
C LYS A 67 1.34 21.50 -2.94
N ILE A 68 1.50 20.83 -4.09
CA ILE A 68 1.93 19.42 -4.17
C ILE A 68 3.38 19.28 -3.68
N ARG A 69 4.28 20.16 -4.14
CA ARG A 69 5.69 20.17 -3.71
C ARG A 69 5.81 20.37 -2.19
N LYS A 70 5.06 21.34 -1.65
CA LYS A 70 4.99 21.61 -0.20
C LYS A 70 4.46 20.40 0.57
N LEU A 71 3.37 19.80 0.12
CA LEU A 71 2.74 18.63 0.76
C LEU A 71 3.71 17.46 0.87
N PHE A 72 4.36 17.06 -0.22
CA PHE A 72 5.31 15.95 -0.18
C PHE A 72 6.59 16.30 0.58
N GLY A 73 7.07 17.55 0.48
CA GLY A 73 8.21 18.03 1.28
C GLY A 73 7.93 17.90 2.79
N GLU A 74 6.72 18.28 3.22
CA GLU A 74 6.27 18.14 4.61
C GLU A 74 6.20 16.65 5.01
N ILE A 75 5.51 15.81 4.24
CA ILE A 75 5.35 14.38 4.54
C ILE A 75 6.72 13.70 4.68
N ILE A 76 7.61 13.89 3.73
CA ILE A 76 8.94 13.27 3.74
C ILE A 76 9.76 13.75 4.94
N SER A 77 9.68 15.03 5.29
CA SER A 77 10.36 15.58 6.45
C SER A 77 9.83 14.98 7.76
N VAL A 78 8.51 14.84 7.90
CA VAL A 78 7.88 14.20 9.07
C VAL A 78 8.33 12.73 9.19
N LEU A 79 8.35 11.99 8.08
CA LEU A 79 8.83 10.60 8.07
C LEU A 79 10.31 10.49 8.47
N CYS A 80 11.15 11.40 7.97
CA CYS A 80 12.57 11.41 8.30
C CYS A 80 12.83 11.71 9.77
N CYS A 81 12.05 12.61 10.36
CA CYS A 81 12.18 13.02 11.77
C CYS A 81 11.50 12.05 12.75
N SER A 82 10.66 11.13 12.26
CA SER A 82 9.98 10.16 13.09
C SER A 82 10.94 9.10 13.64
N LYS A 83 10.71 8.67 14.89
CA LYS A 83 11.48 7.58 15.52
C LYS A 83 11.21 6.29 14.74
N LYS A 84 12.28 5.60 14.38
CA LYS A 84 12.20 4.28 13.74
C LYS A 84 12.17 3.19 14.79
N LYS A 85 11.48 2.10 14.51
CA LYS A 85 11.57 0.82 15.22
C LYS A 85 12.37 -0.17 14.38
N HIS A 86 12.74 -1.31 14.97
CA HIS A 86 13.32 -2.42 14.21
C HIS A 86 12.30 -2.96 13.19
N THR A 87 12.80 -3.43 12.07
CA THR A 87 11.95 -4.01 11.02
C THR A 87 11.32 -5.32 11.48
N PHE A 88 10.15 -5.64 10.92
CA PHE A 88 9.50 -6.92 11.14
C PHE A 88 10.34 -8.09 10.61
N ASP A 89 10.29 -9.20 11.31
CA ASP A 89 10.87 -10.46 10.86
C ASP A 89 10.21 -10.94 9.57
N ASN A 90 11.01 -11.60 8.74
CA ASN A 90 10.51 -12.16 7.51
C ASN A 90 9.92 -13.55 7.77
N ILE A 91 8.62 -13.62 7.92
CA ILE A 91 7.89 -14.87 8.14
C ILE A 91 7.79 -15.61 6.81
N LYS A 92 8.30 -16.84 6.77
CA LYS A 92 8.22 -17.73 5.62
C LYS A 92 7.26 -18.88 5.91
N ILE A 93 6.25 -19.03 5.09
CA ILE A 93 5.31 -20.15 5.13
C ILE A 93 5.84 -21.27 4.24
N LYS A 94 5.95 -22.48 4.78
CA LYS A 94 6.37 -23.67 4.03
C LYS A 94 5.14 -24.38 3.44
N LYS A 95 5.34 -25.23 2.44
CA LYS A 95 4.25 -26.02 1.86
C LYS A 95 3.55 -26.90 2.90
N ASP A 96 4.31 -27.46 3.84
CA ASP A 96 3.78 -28.30 4.93
C ASP A 96 2.90 -27.54 5.90
N ASP A 97 3.05 -26.21 6.00
CA ASP A 97 2.21 -25.37 6.86
C ASP A 97 0.74 -25.28 6.36
N PHE A 98 0.44 -25.75 5.15
CA PHE A 98 -0.93 -25.85 4.65
C PHE A 98 -1.59 -27.21 4.93
N ASN A 99 -0.86 -28.15 5.50
CA ASN A 99 -1.43 -29.38 6.01
C ASN A 99 -1.84 -29.17 7.47
N ILE A 100 -3.17 -29.14 7.69
CA ILE A 100 -3.77 -28.85 8.99
C ILE A 100 -3.26 -29.81 10.07
N THR A 101 -3.07 -31.08 9.75
CA THR A 101 -2.58 -32.08 10.72
C THR A 101 -1.15 -31.82 11.17
N LYS A 102 -0.30 -31.24 10.28
CA LYS A 102 1.09 -30.90 10.61
C LYS A 102 1.23 -29.63 11.42
N ILE A 103 0.24 -28.72 11.39
CA ILE A 103 0.28 -27.43 12.08
C ILE A 103 -0.60 -27.37 13.33
N THR A 104 -1.17 -28.48 13.78
CA THR A 104 -2.03 -28.55 14.96
C THR A 104 -1.35 -27.93 16.20
N TYR A 105 -0.04 -28.08 16.33
CA TYR A 105 0.73 -27.50 17.43
C TYR A 105 0.77 -25.95 17.41
N LYS A 106 0.44 -25.31 16.30
CA LYS A 106 0.34 -23.85 16.16
C LYS A 106 -1.06 -23.33 16.45
N MET A 107 -2.05 -24.21 16.48
CA MET A 107 -3.43 -23.85 16.81
C MET A 107 -3.54 -23.76 18.32
N LYS A 108 -3.74 -22.54 18.82
CA LYS A 108 -3.75 -22.24 20.26
C LYS A 108 -5.07 -21.66 20.75
N ALA A 109 -5.98 -21.31 19.84
CA ALA A 109 -7.28 -20.78 20.19
C ALA A 109 -8.09 -21.84 20.95
N ASP A 110 -8.61 -21.45 22.10
CA ASP A 110 -9.41 -22.28 23.00
C ASP A 110 -10.84 -22.52 22.48
N SER A 111 -11.26 -21.74 21.48
CA SER A 111 -12.57 -21.84 20.83
C SER A 111 -12.50 -21.50 19.35
N THR A 112 -13.45 -22.04 18.59
CA THR A 112 -13.65 -21.70 17.18
C THR A 112 -14.64 -20.54 16.98
N THR A 113 -15.17 -19.96 18.05
CA THR A 113 -16.20 -18.91 18.01
C THR A 113 -15.65 -17.55 17.59
N TYR A 114 -14.34 -17.34 17.61
CA TYR A 114 -13.71 -16.07 17.26
C TYR A 114 -13.94 -15.71 15.80
N ALA A 115 -13.76 -16.66 14.88
CA ALA A 115 -14.01 -16.45 13.45
C ALA A 115 -15.50 -16.29 13.13
N SER A 116 -16.40 -16.92 13.89
CA SER A 116 -17.85 -16.90 13.63
C SER A 116 -18.46 -15.50 13.58
N ARG A 117 -17.82 -14.52 14.24
CA ARG A 117 -18.26 -13.11 14.25
C ARG A 117 -18.01 -12.38 12.93
N ILE A 118 -17.11 -12.89 12.11
CA ILE A 118 -16.60 -12.24 10.90
C ILE A 118 -16.90 -13.07 9.66
N PHE A 119 -16.91 -14.40 9.82
CA PHE A 119 -17.04 -15.36 8.76
C PHE A 119 -18.46 -15.36 8.17
N LYS A 120 -18.57 -15.27 6.84
CA LYS A 120 -19.82 -15.30 6.09
C LYS A 120 -19.97 -16.65 5.38
N LYS A 121 -21.20 -17.00 5.00
CA LYS A 121 -21.48 -18.28 4.29
C LYS A 121 -20.70 -18.46 2.98
N GLU A 122 -20.40 -17.34 2.32
CA GLU A 122 -19.67 -17.36 1.03
C GLU A 122 -18.14 -17.33 1.21
N ASP A 123 -17.64 -17.28 2.45
CA ASP A 123 -16.20 -17.32 2.71
C ASP A 123 -15.66 -18.74 2.55
N PRO A 124 -14.42 -18.91 2.06
CA PRO A 124 -13.81 -20.23 1.92
C PRO A 124 -13.64 -20.90 3.29
N ASN A 125 -14.26 -22.05 3.49
CA ASN A 125 -14.22 -22.78 4.78
C ASN A 125 -12.80 -23.15 5.21
N GLU A 126 -11.90 -23.34 4.27
CA GLU A 126 -10.49 -23.65 4.52
C GLU A 126 -9.76 -22.53 5.27
N LEU A 127 -10.24 -21.28 5.16
CA LEU A 127 -9.66 -20.14 5.85
C LEU A 127 -10.19 -19.98 7.29
N PHE A 128 -11.23 -20.71 7.66
CA PHE A 128 -11.89 -20.55 8.95
C PHE A 128 -10.91 -20.66 10.13
N ILE A 129 -10.09 -21.70 10.15
CA ILE A 129 -9.10 -21.93 11.21
C ILE A 129 -8.06 -20.81 11.22
N GLY A 130 -7.53 -20.43 10.05
CA GLY A 130 -6.53 -19.36 9.96
C GLY A 130 -7.05 -18.00 10.45
N ILE A 131 -8.29 -17.66 10.14
CA ILE A 131 -8.96 -16.45 10.63
C ILE A 131 -9.22 -16.53 12.13
N ASN A 132 -9.64 -17.72 12.63
CA ASN A 132 -9.89 -17.93 14.05
C ASN A 132 -8.62 -17.74 14.89
N GLU A 133 -7.53 -18.38 14.47
CA GLU A 133 -6.22 -18.23 15.11
C GLU A 133 -5.68 -16.80 15.01
N PHE A 134 -5.84 -16.17 13.83
CA PHE A 134 -5.46 -14.78 13.66
C PHE A 134 -6.16 -13.87 14.67
N TYR A 135 -7.50 -13.98 14.76
CA TYR A 135 -8.29 -13.13 15.64
C TYR A 135 -7.97 -13.39 17.11
N TRP A 136 -7.87 -14.65 17.53
CA TRP A 136 -7.50 -15.00 18.88
C TRP A 136 -6.17 -14.39 19.31
N ASN A 137 -5.14 -14.43 18.45
CA ASN A 137 -3.82 -13.90 18.77
C ASN A 137 -3.76 -12.37 18.87
N ILE A 138 -4.68 -11.63 18.25
CA ILE A 138 -4.76 -10.16 18.38
C ILE A 138 -5.61 -9.70 19.56
N LEU A 139 -6.33 -10.59 20.24
CA LEU A 139 -7.14 -10.24 21.41
C LEU A 139 -6.29 -9.61 22.52
N LYS A 140 -6.96 -8.75 23.31
CA LYS A 140 -6.33 -8.08 24.47
C LYS A 140 -5.75 -9.06 25.49
N SER A 141 -6.33 -10.26 25.60
CA SER A 141 -5.89 -11.34 26.51
C SER A 141 -4.61 -12.04 26.04
N GLN A 142 -4.39 -12.14 24.73
CA GLN A 142 -3.29 -12.92 24.16
C GLN A 142 -2.10 -12.07 23.71
N LYS A 143 -2.35 -11.02 22.92
CA LYS A 143 -1.35 -10.07 22.44
C LYS A 143 -0.12 -10.72 21.78
N ASN A 144 -0.35 -11.72 20.94
CA ASN A 144 0.73 -12.44 20.29
C ASN A 144 0.91 -11.98 18.81
N GLY A 145 1.59 -10.86 18.65
CA GLY A 145 1.78 -10.23 17.32
C GLY A 145 2.52 -11.11 16.32
N SER A 146 3.55 -11.84 16.75
CA SER A 146 4.36 -12.70 15.87
C SER A 146 3.51 -13.84 15.28
N VAL A 147 2.69 -14.49 16.10
CA VAL A 147 1.80 -15.57 15.64
C VAL A 147 0.66 -15.01 14.78
N ALA A 148 0.11 -13.84 15.13
CA ALA A 148 -0.88 -13.19 14.27
C ALA A 148 -0.29 -12.86 12.87
N CYS A 149 0.94 -12.37 12.80
CA CYS A 149 1.64 -12.16 11.54
C CYS A 149 1.89 -13.48 10.76
N TYR A 150 2.18 -14.59 11.46
CA TYR A 150 2.28 -15.90 10.83
C TYR A 150 0.96 -16.30 10.17
N TRP A 151 -0.18 -16.19 10.87
CA TRP A 151 -1.48 -16.52 10.31
C TRP A 151 -1.89 -15.62 9.15
N LEU A 152 -1.54 -14.34 9.21
CA LEU A 152 -1.69 -13.44 8.06
C LEU A 152 -0.92 -13.95 6.82
N GLU A 153 0.36 -14.31 6.98
CA GLU A 153 1.16 -14.84 5.86
C GLU A 153 0.63 -16.19 5.37
N TRP A 154 0.11 -17.01 6.27
CA TRP A 154 -0.55 -18.26 5.92
C TRP A 154 -1.78 -18.00 5.04
N ILE A 155 -2.67 -17.07 5.43
CA ILE A 155 -3.85 -16.69 4.65
C ILE A 155 -3.46 -16.13 3.27
N LEU A 156 -2.44 -15.26 3.23
CA LEU A 156 -1.92 -14.72 1.96
C LEU A 156 -1.27 -15.80 1.08
N GLY A 157 -0.61 -16.78 1.70
CA GLY A 157 0.02 -17.91 1.00
C GLY A 157 -0.99 -18.91 0.46
N PHE A 158 -2.13 -19.07 1.12
CA PHE A 158 -3.19 -19.99 0.69
C PHE A 158 -3.73 -19.67 -0.71
N GLU A 159 -3.69 -18.38 -1.10
CA GLU A 159 -4.02 -17.96 -2.47
C GLU A 159 -3.19 -18.68 -3.54
N ASP A 160 -1.89 -18.90 -3.28
CA ASP A 160 -1.02 -19.57 -4.25
C ASP A 160 -1.38 -21.04 -4.44
N ILE A 161 -1.89 -21.66 -3.39
CA ILE A 161 -2.40 -23.05 -3.45
C ILE A 161 -3.68 -23.07 -4.25
N CYS A 162 -4.64 -22.20 -3.92
CA CYS A 162 -5.89 -22.10 -4.67
C CYS A 162 -5.66 -21.87 -6.16
N LYS A 163 -4.71 -20.99 -6.51
CA LYS A 163 -4.35 -20.74 -7.92
C LYS A 163 -3.78 -21.97 -8.61
N LYS A 164 -2.95 -22.76 -7.93
CA LYS A 164 -2.37 -23.99 -8.50
C LYS A 164 -3.43 -25.08 -8.70
N GLU A 165 -4.42 -25.14 -7.82
CA GLU A 165 -5.50 -26.10 -7.86
C GLU A 165 -6.71 -25.61 -8.66
N ASN A 166 -6.63 -24.46 -9.33
CA ASN A 166 -7.72 -23.78 -10.02
C ASN A 166 -8.97 -23.58 -9.14
N LYS A 167 -8.79 -23.46 -7.84
CA LYS A 167 -9.86 -23.18 -6.89
C LYS A 167 -10.13 -21.69 -6.79
N ARG A 168 -11.40 -21.35 -6.57
CA ARG A 168 -11.80 -19.95 -6.38
C ARG A 168 -11.29 -19.43 -5.03
N TYR A 169 -10.56 -18.32 -5.06
CA TYR A 169 -10.10 -17.61 -3.88
C TYR A 169 -10.83 -16.27 -3.77
N SER A 170 -12.06 -16.30 -3.29
CA SER A 170 -12.86 -15.11 -3.01
C SER A 170 -13.81 -15.36 -1.85
N GLY A 171 -13.96 -14.37 -0.99
CA GLY A 171 -14.87 -14.40 0.14
C GLY A 171 -16.24 -13.77 -0.15
N GLY A 172 -17.07 -13.73 0.85
CA GLY A 172 -18.32 -12.99 0.87
C GLY A 172 -18.08 -11.48 0.70
N ARG A 173 -19.02 -10.81 0.05
CA ARG A 173 -18.89 -9.37 -0.21
C ARG A 173 -18.88 -8.55 1.09
N ARG A 174 -17.92 -7.63 1.22
CA ARG A 174 -17.79 -6.64 2.30
C ARG A 174 -18.04 -5.24 1.74
N SER A 175 -19.29 -4.82 1.73
CA SER A 175 -19.72 -3.54 1.17
C SER A 175 -19.23 -2.31 1.96
N ASN A 176 -18.84 -2.51 3.21
CA ASN A 176 -18.25 -1.49 4.09
C ASN A 176 -16.79 -1.15 3.75
N MET A 177 -16.11 -1.95 2.90
CA MET A 177 -14.74 -1.67 2.50
C MET A 177 -14.70 -0.61 1.40
N PRO A 178 -13.87 0.46 1.56
CA PRO A 178 -13.84 1.62 0.66
C PRO A 178 -13.04 1.34 -0.63
N VAL A 179 -13.50 0.32 -1.38
CA VAL A 179 -12.90 -0.10 -2.65
C VAL A 179 -13.97 -0.33 -3.71
N GLU A 180 -13.57 -0.41 -4.98
CA GLU A 180 -14.49 -0.73 -6.07
C GLU A 180 -15.24 -2.06 -5.80
N GLY A 181 -16.51 -2.12 -6.15
CA GLY A 181 -17.40 -3.28 -5.86
C GLY A 181 -16.85 -4.64 -6.29
N LYS A 182 -16.08 -4.68 -7.40
CA LYS A 182 -15.43 -5.91 -7.88
C LYS A 182 -14.36 -6.46 -6.92
N TYR A 183 -13.76 -5.61 -6.09
CA TYR A 183 -12.72 -5.98 -5.12
C TYR A 183 -13.25 -6.24 -3.72
N GLN A 184 -14.54 -5.99 -3.44
CA GLN A 184 -15.15 -6.17 -2.12
C GLN A 184 -15.27 -7.64 -1.69
N LYS A 185 -14.98 -8.60 -2.59
CA LYS A 185 -14.95 -10.05 -2.32
C LYS A 185 -13.56 -10.60 -2.00
N ASP A 186 -12.57 -9.73 -1.85
CA ASP A 186 -11.21 -10.17 -1.51
C ASP A 186 -11.16 -10.67 -0.06
N VAL A 187 -10.51 -11.80 0.15
CA VAL A 187 -10.41 -12.44 1.48
C VAL A 187 -9.61 -11.61 2.49
N ILE A 188 -8.77 -10.68 2.03
CA ILE A 188 -8.01 -9.79 2.90
C ILE A 188 -8.91 -8.93 3.80
N TRP A 189 -10.16 -8.72 3.39
CA TRP A 189 -11.10 -7.92 4.17
C TRP A 189 -11.53 -8.60 5.46
N MET A 190 -11.45 -9.95 5.54
CA MET A 190 -11.65 -10.66 6.81
C MET A 190 -10.61 -10.24 7.85
N ILE A 191 -9.36 -10.12 7.44
CA ILE A 191 -8.27 -9.64 8.30
C ILE A 191 -8.54 -8.21 8.78
N TRP A 192 -8.95 -7.31 7.86
CA TRP A 192 -9.27 -5.94 8.24
C TRP A 192 -10.50 -5.84 9.15
N GLU A 193 -11.52 -6.69 8.96
CA GLU A 193 -12.66 -6.78 9.87
C GLU A 193 -12.23 -7.21 11.27
N CYS A 194 -11.33 -8.22 11.40
CA CYS A 194 -10.75 -8.61 12.68
C CYS A 194 -10.06 -7.43 13.38
N LEU A 195 -9.19 -6.73 12.65
CA LEU A 195 -8.42 -5.60 13.19
C LEU A 195 -9.32 -4.44 13.63
N LEU A 196 -10.29 -4.08 12.79
CA LEU A 196 -11.23 -3.00 13.09
C LEU A 196 -12.14 -3.33 14.27
N LEU A 197 -12.65 -4.55 14.33
CA LEU A 197 -13.51 -5.01 15.44
C LEU A 197 -12.76 -4.95 16.76
N GLU A 198 -11.55 -5.52 16.83
CA GLU A 198 -10.75 -5.50 18.04
C GLU A 198 -10.30 -4.09 18.43
N ALA A 199 -9.93 -3.25 17.45
CA ALA A 199 -9.58 -1.85 17.72
C ALA A 199 -10.77 -1.05 18.28
N ASN A 200 -11.98 -1.29 17.78
CA ASN A 200 -13.20 -0.65 18.27
C ASN A 200 -13.54 -1.08 19.71
N ASN A 201 -13.35 -2.37 20.03
CA ASN A 201 -13.56 -2.90 21.37
C ASN A 201 -12.58 -2.30 22.40
N ARG A 202 -11.41 -1.81 21.97
CA ARG A 202 -10.40 -1.26 22.88
C ARG A 202 -10.55 0.24 23.13
N SER A 203 -10.58 1.05 22.06
CA SER A 203 -10.76 2.50 22.19
C SER A 203 -11.09 3.17 20.86
N LYS A 204 -11.85 4.29 20.93
CA LYS A 204 -12.14 5.14 19.77
C LYS A 204 -10.86 5.67 19.07
N GLY A 205 -9.83 6.00 19.86
CA GLY A 205 -8.56 6.49 19.32
C GLY A 205 -7.84 5.43 18.49
N LEU A 206 -7.77 4.20 18.99
CA LEU A 206 -7.15 3.08 18.29
C LEU A 206 -7.94 2.71 17.04
N HIS A 207 -9.27 2.70 17.12
CA HIS A 207 -10.14 2.48 15.97
C HIS A 207 -9.89 3.53 14.87
N LYS A 208 -9.72 4.82 15.23
CA LYS A 208 -9.40 5.87 14.28
C LYS A 208 -8.06 5.64 13.57
N ILE A 209 -7.02 5.22 14.30
CA ILE A 209 -5.73 4.87 13.70
C ILE A 209 -5.89 3.69 12.72
N MET A 210 -6.63 2.65 13.14
CA MET A 210 -6.87 1.46 12.33
C MET A 210 -7.66 1.78 11.06
N THR A 211 -8.67 2.65 11.14
CA THR A 211 -9.45 3.13 9.98
C THR A 211 -8.56 3.91 8.99
N SER A 212 -7.64 4.74 9.51
CA SER A 212 -6.68 5.46 8.66
C SER A 212 -5.69 4.50 7.97
N LEU A 213 -5.23 3.44 8.65
CA LEU A 213 -4.42 2.38 8.03
C LEU A 213 -5.18 1.68 6.91
N LEU A 214 -6.46 1.36 7.14
CA LEU A 214 -7.33 0.79 6.10
C LEU A 214 -7.48 1.75 4.91
N GLY A 215 -7.69 3.05 5.15
CA GLY A 215 -7.78 4.08 4.11
C GLY A 215 -6.55 4.11 3.21
N LEU A 216 -5.36 4.08 3.82
CA LEU A 216 -4.08 3.96 3.10
C LEU A 216 -3.97 2.65 2.33
N PHE A 217 -4.36 1.51 2.93
CA PHE A 217 -4.33 0.20 2.28
C PHE A 217 -5.23 0.15 1.04
N CYS A 218 -6.39 0.80 1.10
CA CYS A 218 -7.38 0.84 0.03
C CYS A 218 -7.04 1.79 -1.14
N LEU A 219 -5.96 2.59 -1.04
CA LEU A 219 -5.57 3.51 -2.10
C LEU A 219 -5.36 2.79 -3.44
N ARG A 220 -6.23 3.08 -4.46
CA ARG A 220 -6.19 2.41 -5.77
C ARG A 220 -6.04 0.88 -5.64
N TYR A 221 -6.85 0.29 -4.79
CA TYR A 221 -6.75 -1.13 -4.47
C TYR A 221 -6.90 -2.03 -5.70
N LYS A 222 -6.00 -3.01 -5.79
CA LYS A 222 -6.08 -4.18 -6.70
C LYS A 222 -5.53 -5.39 -5.94
N PRO A 223 -5.96 -6.62 -6.21
CA PRO A 223 -5.49 -7.82 -5.48
C PRO A 223 -3.96 -7.96 -5.41
N GLY A 224 -3.25 -7.55 -6.46
CA GLY A 224 -1.77 -7.60 -6.51
C GLY A 224 -1.05 -6.72 -5.49
N VAL A 225 -1.71 -5.71 -4.88
CA VAL A 225 -1.06 -4.84 -3.89
C VAL A 225 -1.05 -5.42 -2.47
N ARG A 226 -1.83 -6.47 -2.19
CA ARG A 226 -1.94 -7.07 -0.84
C ARG A 226 -0.60 -7.38 -0.22
N ARG A 227 0.24 -8.14 -0.94
CA ARG A 227 1.56 -8.56 -0.45
C ARG A 227 2.53 -7.40 -0.31
N ARG A 228 2.45 -6.42 -1.20
CA ARG A 228 3.29 -5.22 -1.12
C ARG A 228 2.94 -4.36 0.08
N ARG A 229 1.63 -4.25 0.39
CA ARG A 229 1.11 -3.45 1.51
C ARG A 229 0.89 -4.22 2.80
N LYS A 230 1.34 -5.47 2.91
CA LYS A 230 1.15 -6.30 4.12
C LYS A 230 1.67 -5.66 5.40
N TYR A 231 2.71 -4.82 5.30
CA TYR A 231 3.26 -4.13 6.46
C TYR A 231 2.30 -3.11 7.10
N LEU A 232 1.29 -2.60 6.36
CA LEU A 232 0.20 -1.82 6.95
C LEU A 232 -0.64 -2.69 7.90
N ILE A 233 -0.87 -3.95 7.52
CA ILE A 233 -1.58 -4.92 8.36
C ILE A 233 -0.70 -5.31 9.56
N TYR A 234 0.61 -5.55 9.35
CA TYR A 234 1.55 -5.80 10.44
C TYR A 234 1.58 -4.66 11.45
N PHE A 235 1.55 -3.43 10.95
CA PHE A 235 1.43 -2.26 11.83
C PHE A 235 0.12 -2.30 12.63
N GLY A 236 -1.01 -2.62 11.99
CA GLY A 236 -2.30 -2.83 12.66
C GLY A 236 -2.25 -3.91 13.74
N ILE A 237 -1.61 -5.04 13.46
CA ILE A 237 -1.38 -6.12 14.44
C ILE A 237 -0.59 -5.59 15.64
N ASN A 238 0.53 -4.90 15.41
CA ASN A 238 1.37 -4.38 16.50
C ASN A 238 0.66 -3.30 17.33
N LEU A 239 -0.21 -2.49 16.74
CA LEU A 239 -1.06 -1.55 17.49
C LEU A 239 -1.98 -2.27 18.50
N LEU A 240 -2.34 -3.52 18.21
CA LEU A 240 -3.17 -4.33 19.09
C LEU A 240 -2.37 -5.19 20.08
N THR A 241 -1.15 -5.57 19.74
CA THR A 241 -0.39 -6.56 20.53
C THR A 241 0.72 -5.96 21.37
N GLU A 242 1.23 -4.80 20.98
CA GLU A 242 2.34 -4.13 21.67
C GLU A 242 1.88 -2.95 22.53
N PRO A 243 2.66 -2.58 23.54
CA PRO A 243 2.38 -1.37 24.32
C PRO A 243 2.53 -0.11 23.45
N LEU A 244 1.55 0.80 23.56
CA LEU A 244 1.52 2.05 22.80
C LEU A 244 1.97 3.22 23.66
N ASP A 245 2.91 3.99 23.13
CA ASP A 245 3.27 5.29 23.69
C ASP A 245 2.47 6.40 22.98
N ASN A 246 1.40 6.83 23.64
CA ASN A 246 0.53 7.89 23.18
C ASN A 246 1.09 9.30 23.38
N THR A 247 2.22 9.46 24.07
CA THR A 247 2.85 10.76 24.32
C THR A 247 3.64 11.25 23.09
N ILE A 248 4.02 10.34 22.19
CA ILE A 248 4.80 10.67 20.99
C ILE A 248 4.03 11.67 20.12
N PRO A 249 4.60 12.89 19.87
CA PRO A 249 4.00 13.85 18.97
C PRO A 249 4.10 13.37 17.52
N ILE A 250 3.10 13.71 16.70
CA ILE A 250 3.10 13.38 15.26
C ILE A 250 4.30 14.05 14.58
N ILE A 251 4.54 15.32 14.91
CA ILE A 251 5.64 16.14 14.41
C ILE A 251 6.60 16.38 15.55
N LYS A 252 7.81 15.85 15.46
CA LYS A 252 8.84 15.98 16.50
C LYS A 252 9.64 17.29 16.39
N ASN A 253 9.78 17.86 15.21
CA ASN A 253 10.67 18.97 14.92
C ASN A 253 10.05 19.94 13.91
N GLU A 254 9.10 20.77 14.38
CA GLU A 254 8.36 21.71 13.54
C GLU A 254 9.28 22.71 12.82
N LYS A 255 10.27 23.28 13.54
CA LYS A 255 11.22 24.24 12.98
C LYS A 255 12.02 23.72 11.77
N ILE A 256 12.42 22.43 11.82
CA ILE A 256 13.14 21.81 10.71
C ILE A 256 12.20 21.68 9.50
N ILE A 257 10.96 21.26 9.73
CA ILE A 257 9.96 21.08 8.68
C ILE A 257 9.62 22.42 8.03
N GLU A 258 9.39 23.46 8.81
CA GLU A 258 9.14 24.83 8.33
C GLU A 258 10.30 25.35 7.47
N ASN A 259 11.55 25.15 7.93
CA ASN A 259 12.74 25.54 7.17
C ASN A 259 12.85 24.79 5.83
N ILE A 260 12.54 23.49 5.80
CA ILE A 260 12.53 22.72 4.54
C ILE A 260 11.42 23.22 3.62
N ILE A 261 10.22 23.45 4.15
CA ILE A 261 9.07 23.93 3.38
C ILE A 261 9.33 25.32 2.78
N SER A 262 9.95 26.22 3.53
CA SER A 262 10.27 27.56 3.04
C SER A 262 11.27 27.54 1.87
N LYS A 263 12.18 26.57 1.87
CA LYS A 263 13.22 26.39 0.84
C LYS A 263 12.82 25.42 -0.29
N ILE A 264 11.63 24.84 -0.23
CA ILE A 264 11.23 23.75 -1.13
C ILE A 264 11.36 24.10 -2.61
N ASN A 265 10.97 25.33 -3.01
CA ASN A 265 11.08 25.76 -4.40
C ASN A 265 12.54 25.94 -4.85
N VAL A 266 13.44 26.33 -3.96
CA VAL A 266 14.88 26.43 -4.27
C VAL A 266 15.44 25.04 -4.52
N ILE A 267 15.08 24.06 -3.67
CA ILE A 267 15.49 22.65 -3.83
C ILE A 267 15.02 22.12 -5.19
N TYR A 268 13.75 22.34 -5.54
CA TYR A 268 13.23 21.88 -6.84
C TYR A 268 13.93 22.52 -8.04
N LYS A 269 14.24 23.82 -7.98
CA LYS A 269 15.01 24.52 -9.04
C LYS A 269 16.45 23.99 -9.17
N GLN A 270 17.06 23.54 -8.09
CA GLN A 270 18.40 22.93 -8.12
C GLN A 270 18.38 21.53 -8.78
N ILE A 271 17.30 20.77 -8.56
CA ILE A 271 17.16 19.41 -9.10
C ILE A 271 16.86 19.46 -10.61
N LYS A 272 15.97 20.38 -11.04
CA LYS A 272 15.57 20.53 -12.45
C LYS A 272 15.57 21.98 -12.91
N LYS A 273 16.70 22.41 -13.42
CA LYS A 273 16.88 23.78 -13.92
C LYS A 273 16.02 24.12 -15.15
N ASN A 274 15.55 23.14 -15.92
CA ASN A 274 15.01 23.33 -17.26
C ASN A 274 13.56 22.82 -17.48
N GLU A 275 12.81 22.46 -16.44
CA GLU A 275 11.39 22.07 -16.61
C GLU A 275 10.44 23.28 -16.65
N ILE A 276 10.80 24.33 -17.38
CA ILE A 276 9.86 25.43 -17.62
C ILE A 276 8.84 25.03 -18.71
N ARG A 277 9.20 24.20 -19.64
CA ARG A 277 8.37 23.40 -20.56
C ARG A 277 9.20 22.17 -20.95
N PRO A 278 8.78 20.93 -20.69
CA PRO A 278 9.28 19.86 -21.54
C PRO A 278 8.87 20.27 -22.94
N ASP A 279 9.83 20.35 -23.84
CA ASP A 279 9.54 20.53 -25.24
C ASP A 279 8.78 19.28 -25.68
N THR A 280 7.45 19.32 -25.49
CA THR A 280 6.57 18.24 -25.93
C THR A 280 6.56 18.15 -27.43
N ASP A 281 7.00 19.20 -28.12
CA ASP A 281 7.20 19.18 -29.55
C ASP A 281 8.26 18.16 -30.00
N TYR A 282 9.27 17.82 -29.20
CA TYR A 282 10.17 16.74 -29.59
C TYR A 282 9.56 15.33 -29.38
N LEU A 283 8.58 15.19 -28.48
CA LEU A 283 7.80 13.96 -28.33
C LEU A 283 6.72 13.81 -29.39
N PHE A 284 6.25 14.93 -29.93
CA PHE A 284 5.24 15.01 -31.00
C PHE A 284 5.77 15.54 -32.33
N ASN A 285 6.99 16.08 -32.36
CA ASN A 285 7.68 16.34 -33.60
C ASN A 285 7.94 15.02 -34.32
N ASN A 286 7.60 14.99 -35.58
CA ASN A 286 7.66 13.91 -36.55
C ASN A 286 8.90 13.01 -36.50
N SER A 287 9.98 13.38 -35.83
CA SER A 287 11.19 12.57 -35.70
C SER A 287 11.01 11.29 -34.87
N MET A 288 10.15 11.28 -33.83
CA MET A 288 9.90 10.05 -33.03
C MET A 288 8.81 9.17 -33.63
N THR A 289 7.79 9.75 -34.25
CA THR A 289 6.81 9.03 -35.09
C THR A 289 7.47 8.44 -36.30
N ASN A 290 8.35 9.18 -37.00
CA ASN A 290 9.12 8.68 -38.12
C ASN A 290 10.08 7.56 -37.72
N ASN A 291 10.82 7.66 -36.59
CA ASN A 291 11.70 6.59 -36.13
C ASN A 291 10.95 5.32 -35.73
N ASN A 292 9.76 5.42 -35.15
CA ASN A 292 8.94 4.24 -34.84
C ASN A 292 8.26 3.70 -36.08
N LEU A 293 7.81 4.56 -36.98
CA LEU A 293 7.26 4.17 -38.26
C LEU A 293 8.34 3.52 -39.15
N GLU A 294 9.52 4.11 -39.25
CA GLU A 294 10.66 3.54 -40.00
C GLU A 294 11.14 2.22 -39.40
N LYS A 295 11.19 2.09 -38.04
CA LYS A 295 11.49 0.82 -37.40
C LYS A 295 10.42 -0.23 -37.67
N THR A 296 9.14 0.17 -37.73
CA THR A 296 8.03 -0.74 -38.05
C THR A 296 8.05 -1.13 -39.53
N ILE A 297 8.32 -0.20 -40.42
CA ILE A 297 8.49 -0.45 -41.88
C ILE A 297 9.68 -1.38 -42.10
N ASN A 298 10.84 -1.08 -41.52
CA ASN A 298 12.04 -1.93 -41.64
C ASN A 298 11.81 -3.35 -41.04
N LYS A 299 10.97 -3.48 -40.02
CA LYS A 299 10.59 -4.78 -39.44
C LYS A 299 9.63 -5.55 -40.34
N LEU A 300 8.68 -4.84 -40.99
CA LEU A 300 7.78 -5.40 -42.00
C LEU A 300 8.53 -5.82 -43.26
N GLU A 301 9.46 -5.01 -43.77
CA GLU A 301 10.30 -5.33 -44.89
C GLU A 301 11.18 -6.56 -44.64
N LYS A 302 11.79 -6.66 -43.45
CA LYS A 302 12.52 -7.87 -43.02
C LYS A 302 11.63 -9.10 -42.93
N MET A 303 10.40 -8.96 -42.42
CA MET A 303 9.44 -10.05 -42.38
C MET A 303 8.99 -10.47 -43.78
N ASN A 304 8.73 -9.52 -44.68
CA ASN A 304 8.37 -9.80 -46.06
C ASN A 304 9.52 -10.48 -46.84
N ALA A 305 10.77 -10.05 -46.60
CA ALA A 305 11.95 -10.70 -47.17
C ALA A 305 12.15 -12.13 -46.68
N LEU A 306 11.76 -12.43 -45.43
CA LEU A 306 11.82 -13.78 -44.85
C LEU A 306 10.67 -14.70 -45.30
N THR A 307 9.51 -14.13 -45.67
CA THR A 307 8.31 -14.89 -46.04
C THR A 307 8.11 -15.06 -47.55
N GLY A 308 8.94 -14.44 -48.38
CA GLY A 308 8.83 -14.51 -49.83
C GLY A 308 7.52 -13.96 -50.43
N PHE A 309 6.78 -13.17 -49.64
CA PHE A 309 5.54 -12.54 -50.07
C PHE A 309 5.85 -11.21 -50.72
N THR A 310 5.88 -11.15 -52.05
CA THR A 310 5.75 -9.91 -52.79
C THR A 310 4.28 -9.51 -52.83
N PRO A 311 3.90 -8.28 -52.48
CA PRO A 311 2.54 -7.81 -52.72
C PRO A 311 2.28 -7.85 -54.22
N ARG A 312 1.22 -8.47 -54.66
CA ARG A 312 0.72 -8.31 -56.01
C ARG A 312 0.18 -6.89 -56.15
N GLU A 313 0.61 -6.20 -57.21
CA GLU A 313 0.07 -4.91 -57.65
C GLU A 313 -1.45 -4.91 -57.78
#